data_12cdc75d6c61fcc038366b51cb1e4554
#
_entry.id   12cdc75d6c61fcc038366b51cb1e4554
#
_cell.length_a   1.000
_cell.length_b   1.000
_cell.length_c   1.000
_cell.angle_alpha   90.00
_cell.angle_beta   90.00
_cell.angle_gamma   90.00
#
_symmetry.space_group_name_H-M   'P 1'
#
loop_
_entity.id
_entity.type
_entity.pdbx_description
1 polymer ?
#
loop_
_entity_poly.entity_id
_entity_poly.type
_entity_poly.pdbx_seq_one_letter_code
_entity_poly.pdbx_strand_id
1 'polypeptide(L)'
;MDAKEIKFFVKRIFTKDLSLESPDAPAIFDNIKSTPKIAFNLNTTITEVDNITYDITLEITVKAELDDAVIYMVDLKQAGLFIIDGADDELKDGFLNIRCPEVLFPYARETISSLIQKAGFPPIFIAPIDFNALYQQELSKKTKQ
;
A
#
# COMPACT_ATOMS: atom_id res chain seq x y z
N MET A 1 -12.05 -37.36 -10.05
CA MET A 1 -12.49 -35.93 -10.09
C MET A 1 -11.29 -35.03 -10.19
N ASP A 2 -11.16 -34.37 -11.29
CA ASP A 2 -9.99 -33.54 -11.53
C ASP A 2 -10.06 -32.22 -10.70
N ALA A 3 -9.05 -32.00 -9.87
CA ALA A 3 -8.95 -30.73 -9.16
C ALA A 3 -8.77 -29.62 -10.17
N LYS A 4 -9.60 -28.59 -10.06
CA LYS A 4 -9.52 -27.46 -10.94
C LYS A 4 -8.20 -26.74 -10.70
N GLU A 5 -7.43 -26.55 -11.76
CA GLU A 5 -6.14 -25.85 -11.66
C GLU A 5 -6.38 -24.38 -11.30
N ILE A 6 -5.68 -23.93 -10.25
CA ILE A 6 -5.77 -22.54 -9.83
C ILE A 6 -4.79 -21.71 -10.64
N LYS A 7 -5.28 -20.63 -11.23
CA LYS A 7 -4.46 -19.68 -11.98
C LYS A 7 -4.42 -18.37 -11.22
N PHE A 8 -3.22 -17.95 -10.85
CA PHE A 8 -2.98 -16.67 -10.22
C PHE A 8 -1.81 -15.99 -10.92
N PHE A 9 -2.05 -14.82 -11.50
CA PHE A 9 -0.96 -14.05 -12.08
C PHE A 9 -1.28 -12.56 -12.11
N VAL A 10 -0.22 -11.77 -12.20
CA VAL A 10 -0.30 -10.32 -12.29
C VAL A 10 -0.45 -9.93 -13.75
N LYS A 11 -1.54 -9.25 -14.07
CA LYS A 11 -1.77 -8.76 -15.43
C LYS A 11 -1.09 -7.41 -15.65
N ARG A 12 -1.11 -6.53 -14.64
CA ARG A 12 -0.51 -5.21 -14.73
C ARG A 12 -0.30 -4.63 -13.33
N ILE A 13 0.81 -3.92 -13.15
CA ILE A 13 1.06 -3.12 -11.95
C ILE A 13 1.18 -1.67 -12.40
N PHE A 14 0.48 -0.77 -11.70
CA PHE A 14 0.44 0.64 -12.11
C PHE A 14 0.14 1.55 -10.94
N THR A 15 0.48 2.83 -11.10
CA THR A 15 0.19 3.87 -10.11
C THR A 15 -1.06 4.62 -10.58
N LYS A 16 -2.07 4.68 -9.71
CA LYS A 16 -3.29 5.43 -10.00
C LYS A 16 -3.18 6.90 -9.64
N ASP A 17 -2.50 7.19 -8.53
CA ASP A 17 -2.39 8.54 -8.00
C ASP A 17 -1.15 8.65 -7.14
N LEU A 18 -0.47 9.79 -7.21
CA LEU A 18 0.75 10.02 -6.46
C LEU A 18 0.93 11.52 -6.26
N SER A 19 1.08 11.93 -5.00
CA SER A 19 1.36 13.32 -4.68
C SER A 19 2.29 13.44 -3.49
N LEU A 20 3.06 14.51 -3.48
CA LEU A 20 3.84 14.91 -2.32
C LEU A 20 3.66 16.41 -2.13
N GLU A 21 3.34 16.81 -0.92
CA GLU A 21 3.25 18.19 -0.54
C GLU A 21 4.24 18.49 0.58
N SER A 22 5.00 19.58 0.42
CA SER A 22 5.85 20.12 1.47
C SER A 22 5.50 21.61 1.62
N PRO A 23 4.55 21.94 2.55
CA PRO A 23 3.96 23.28 2.59
C PRO A 23 4.94 24.40 2.88
N ASP A 24 5.99 24.12 3.66
CA ASP A 24 6.94 25.14 4.10
C ASP A 24 8.28 25.07 3.37
N ALA A 25 8.36 24.36 2.25
CA ALA A 25 9.56 24.35 1.43
C ALA A 25 9.72 25.70 0.71
N PRO A 26 10.93 26.26 0.56
CA PRO A 26 12.21 25.69 0.98
C PRO A 26 12.63 25.99 2.41
N ALA A 27 11.93 26.85 3.13
CA ALA A 27 12.33 27.28 4.48
C ALA A 27 12.49 26.09 5.44
N ILE A 28 11.69 25.05 5.26
CA ILE A 28 11.70 23.87 6.13
C ILE A 28 13.08 23.18 6.18
N PHE A 29 13.87 23.27 5.11
CA PHE A 29 15.18 22.60 5.05
C PHE A 29 16.16 23.15 6.09
N ASP A 30 16.03 24.43 6.46
CA ASP A 30 16.88 25.03 7.47
C ASP A 30 16.36 24.81 8.90
N ASN A 31 15.13 24.33 9.04
CA ASN A 31 14.44 24.23 10.32
C ASN A 31 14.32 22.81 10.85
N ILE A 32 14.77 21.80 10.10
CA ILE A 32 14.74 20.39 10.57
C ILE A 32 15.97 20.16 11.44
N LYS A 33 15.77 20.18 12.76
CA LYS A 33 16.87 20.07 13.74
C LYS A 33 16.87 18.73 14.48
N SER A 34 15.88 17.89 14.26
CA SER A 34 15.79 16.57 14.87
C SER A 34 15.05 15.64 13.91
N THR A 35 14.98 14.35 14.27
CA THR A 35 14.33 13.36 13.43
C THR A 35 12.81 13.55 13.43
N PRO A 36 12.18 13.75 12.28
CA PRO A 36 10.71 13.88 12.23
C PRO A 36 10.00 12.60 12.63
N LYS A 37 8.80 12.78 13.16
CA LYS A 37 7.90 11.67 13.45
C LYS A 37 7.19 11.29 12.15
N ILE A 38 7.23 9.99 11.83
CA ILE A 38 6.60 9.46 10.61
C ILE A 38 5.32 8.75 11.00
N ALA A 39 4.20 9.21 10.44
CA ALA A 39 2.91 8.52 10.54
C ALA A 39 2.65 7.81 9.21
N PHE A 40 2.27 6.54 9.30
CA PHE A 40 2.03 5.69 8.14
C PHE A 40 0.62 5.13 8.24
N ASN A 41 -0.16 5.27 7.16
CA ASN A 41 -1.50 4.72 7.08
C ASN A 41 -1.66 3.95 5.78
N LEU A 42 -2.24 2.75 5.87
CA LEU A 42 -2.43 1.88 4.72
C LEU A 42 -3.85 1.35 4.70
N ASN A 43 -4.47 1.38 3.53
CA ASN A 43 -5.78 0.82 3.28
C ASN A 43 -5.74 0.05 1.98
N THR A 44 -6.47 -1.06 1.90
CA THR A 44 -6.54 -1.90 0.70
C THR A 44 -7.96 -1.87 0.15
N THR A 45 -8.09 -1.59 -1.14
CA THR A 45 -9.37 -1.60 -1.84
C THR A 45 -9.35 -2.71 -2.88
N ILE A 46 -10.39 -3.52 -2.89
CA ILE A 46 -10.56 -4.65 -3.81
C ILE A 46 -11.78 -4.37 -4.68
N THR A 47 -11.60 -4.36 -5.99
CA THR A 47 -12.69 -4.16 -6.95
C THR A 47 -12.71 -5.30 -7.94
N GLU A 48 -13.83 -5.99 -8.05
CA GLU A 48 -14.03 -7.02 -9.06
C GLU A 48 -14.29 -6.36 -10.42
N VAL A 49 -13.42 -6.65 -11.41
CA VAL A 49 -13.55 -6.12 -12.77
C VAL A 49 -14.44 -7.05 -13.60
N ASP A 50 -14.16 -8.35 -13.51
CA ASP A 50 -14.99 -9.40 -14.07
C ASP A 50 -14.84 -10.63 -13.16
N ASN A 51 -15.38 -11.79 -13.56
CA ASN A 51 -15.43 -12.94 -12.67
C ASN A 51 -14.08 -13.56 -12.32
N ILE A 52 -13.00 -13.18 -13.01
CA ILE A 52 -11.65 -13.67 -12.71
C ILE A 52 -10.61 -12.56 -12.57
N THR A 53 -10.99 -11.31 -12.82
CA THR A 53 -10.07 -10.16 -12.84
C THR A 53 -10.40 -9.21 -11.69
N TYR A 54 -9.37 -8.83 -10.94
CA TYR A 54 -9.52 -7.98 -9.76
C TYR A 54 -8.54 -6.82 -9.80
N ASP A 55 -9.04 -5.64 -9.46
CA ASP A 55 -8.25 -4.42 -9.24
C ASP A 55 -8.00 -4.31 -7.75
N ILE A 56 -6.74 -4.45 -7.35
CA ILE A 56 -6.33 -4.30 -5.96
C ILE A 56 -5.53 -3.02 -5.86
N THR A 57 -5.94 -2.14 -4.95
CA THR A 57 -5.26 -0.85 -4.76
C THR A 57 -4.82 -0.71 -3.31
N LEU A 58 -3.54 -0.44 -3.12
CA LEU A 58 -3.01 -0.01 -1.82
C LEU A 58 -3.06 1.51 -1.77
N GLU A 59 -3.79 2.03 -0.79
CA GLU A 59 -3.86 3.46 -0.53
C GLU A 59 -2.98 3.75 0.68
N ILE A 60 -1.89 4.50 0.46
CA ILE A 60 -0.89 4.75 1.49
C ILE A 60 -0.72 6.25 1.67
N THR A 61 -0.76 6.68 2.92
CA THR A 61 -0.42 8.04 3.31
C THR A 61 0.76 7.99 4.25
N VAL A 62 1.80 8.79 3.94
CA VAL A 62 2.97 8.96 4.80
C VAL A 62 3.06 10.44 5.14
N LYS A 63 3.14 10.74 6.44
CA LYS A 63 3.20 12.10 6.93
C LYS A 63 4.38 12.25 7.87
N ALA A 64 5.24 13.23 7.58
CA ALA A 64 6.37 13.56 8.44
C ALA A 64 6.04 14.84 9.22
N GLU A 65 6.15 14.78 10.53
CA GLU A 65 5.85 15.90 11.43
C GLU A 65 7.01 16.18 12.36
N LEU A 66 7.19 17.46 12.66
CA LEU A 66 8.15 17.91 13.66
C LEU A 66 7.50 19.09 14.40
N ASP A 67 7.39 18.97 15.73
CA ASP A 67 6.79 20.00 16.59
C ASP A 67 5.41 20.45 16.07
N ASP A 68 4.56 19.47 15.74
CA ASP A 68 3.19 19.65 15.24
C ASP A 68 3.09 20.31 13.87
N ALA A 69 4.23 20.54 13.21
CA ALA A 69 4.24 21.05 11.83
C ALA A 69 4.47 19.93 10.84
N VAL A 70 3.72 19.95 9.74
CA VAL A 70 3.88 18.98 8.66
C VAL A 70 5.10 19.36 7.82
N ILE A 71 6.08 18.45 7.75
CA ILE A 71 7.27 18.64 6.92
C ILE A 71 6.96 18.24 5.48
N TYR A 72 6.35 17.07 5.30
CA TYR A 72 5.84 16.62 4.01
C TYR A 72 4.74 15.61 4.22
N MET A 73 3.94 15.42 3.18
CA MET A 73 2.89 14.41 3.17
C MET A 73 2.85 13.77 1.78
N VAL A 74 2.86 12.45 1.75
CA VAL A 74 2.80 11.66 0.52
C VAL A 74 1.48 10.89 0.51
N ASP A 75 0.76 10.96 -0.61
CA ASP A 75 -0.40 10.13 -0.88
C ASP A 75 -0.13 9.30 -2.12
N LEU A 76 -0.37 7.98 -2.02
CA LEU A 76 -0.11 7.05 -3.10
C LEU A 76 -1.27 6.08 -3.22
N LYS A 77 -1.69 5.82 -4.47
CA LYS A 77 -2.57 4.71 -4.81
C LYS A 77 -1.81 3.79 -5.76
N GLN A 78 -1.25 2.73 -5.22
CA GLN A 78 -0.51 1.70 -5.97
C GLN A 78 -1.45 0.56 -6.27
N ALA A 79 -1.61 0.23 -7.54
CA ALA A 79 -2.61 -0.72 -7.97
C ALA A 79 -2.03 -1.85 -8.80
N GLY A 80 -2.81 -2.92 -8.91
CA GLY A 80 -2.50 -4.02 -9.80
C GLY A 80 -3.77 -4.69 -10.28
N LEU A 81 -3.73 -5.16 -11.51
CA LEU A 81 -4.74 -6.05 -12.05
C LEU A 81 -4.25 -7.49 -11.92
N PHE A 82 -5.06 -8.31 -11.28
CA PHE A 82 -4.72 -9.71 -10.99
C PHE A 82 -5.77 -10.63 -11.58
N ILE A 83 -5.31 -11.76 -12.08
CA ILE A 83 -6.19 -12.84 -12.51
C ILE A 83 -6.17 -13.93 -11.43
N ILE A 84 -7.34 -14.28 -10.93
CA ILE A 84 -7.53 -15.38 -9.98
C ILE A 84 -8.66 -16.25 -10.53
N ASP A 85 -8.31 -17.46 -10.94
CA ASP A 85 -9.25 -18.38 -11.55
C ASP A 85 -9.10 -19.76 -10.94
N GLY A 86 -10.22 -20.42 -10.68
CA GLY A 86 -10.21 -21.79 -10.16
C GLY A 86 -10.10 -21.93 -8.65
N ALA A 87 -10.08 -20.82 -7.91
CA ALA A 87 -10.03 -20.83 -6.44
C ALA A 87 -11.45 -20.79 -5.87
N ASP A 88 -11.67 -21.53 -4.77
CA ASP A 88 -12.92 -21.38 -4.03
C ASP A 88 -12.91 -20.03 -3.29
N ASP A 89 -14.02 -19.67 -2.65
CA ASP A 89 -14.19 -18.35 -2.04
C ASP A 89 -13.18 -18.10 -0.93
N GLU A 90 -12.90 -19.09 -0.09
CA GLU A 90 -11.94 -18.94 1.00
C GLU A 90 -10.52 -18.72 0.48
N LEU A 91 -10.12 -19.53 -0.49
CA LEU A 91 -8.79 -19.40 -1.09
C LEU A 91 -8.65 -18.10 -1.87
N LYS A 92 -9.70 -17.70 -2.58
CA LYS A 92 -9.73 -16.43 -3.31
C LYS A 92 -9.57 -15.25 -2.37
N ASP A 93 -10.25 -15.26 -1.22
CA ASP A 93 -10.12 -14.18 -0.23
C ASP A 93 -8.68 -14.07 0.29
N GLY A 94 -7.99 -15.19 0.47
CA GLY A 94 -6.58 -15.19 0.82
C GLY A 94 -5.70 -14.54 -0.24
N PHE A 95 -5.93 -14.86 -1.51
CA PHE A 95 -5.20 -14.21 -2.60
C PHE A 95 -5.46 -12.70 -2.62
N LEU A 96 -6.72 -12.30 -2.52
CA LEU A 96 -7.10 -10.89 -2.63
C LEU A 96 -6.58 -10.06 -1.45
N ASN A 97 -6.59 -10.60 -0.24
CA ASN A 97 -6.29 -9.84 0.95
C ASN A 97 -4.83 -9.97 1.43
N ILE A 98 -4.13 -11.00 0.96
CA ILE A 98 -2.76 -11.28 1.41
C ILE A 98 -1.78 -11.24 0.25
N ARG A 99 -1.96 -12.10 -0.75
CA ARG A 99 -0.98 -12.27 -1.83
C ARG A 99 -0.89 -11.04 -2.73
N CYS A 100 -2.04 -10.49 -3.14
CA CYS A 100 -2.04 -9.31 -4.00
C CYS A 100 -1.40 -8.10 -3.33
N PRO A 101 -1.78 -7.75 -2.08
CA PRO A 101 -1.07 -6.68 -1.37
C PRO A 101 0.43 -6.93 -1.21
N GLU A 102 0.84 -8.18 -0.93
CA GLU A 102 2.26 -8.52 -0.82
C GLU A 102 3.02 -8.22 -2.11
N VAL A 103 2.41 -8.51 -3.26
CA VAL A 103 3.03 -8.24 -4.57
C VAL A 103 3.18 -6.74 -4.79
N LEU A 104 2.17 -5.95 -4.40
CA LEU A 104 2.15 -4.51 -4.66
C LEU A 104 3.05 -3.70 -3.72
N PHE A 105 3.27 -4.17 -2.50
CA PHE A 105 3.91 -3.38 -1.47
C PHE A 105 5.34 -2.96 -1.82
N PRO A 106 6.22 -3.82 -2.37
CA PRO A 106 7.56 -3.39 -2.76
C PRO A 106 7.57 -2.25 -3.78
N TYR A 107 6.61 -2.24 -4.70
CA TYR A 107 6.47 -1.16 -5.67
C TYR A 107 6.06 0.14 -4.99
N ALA A 108 5.11 0.06 -4.06
CA ALA A 108 4.67 1.21 -3.29
C ALA A 108 5.80 1.79 -2.45
N ARG A 109 6.55 0.93 -1.76
CA ARG A 109 7.67 1.32 -0.92
C ARG A 109 8.73 2.06 -1.72
N GLU A 110 9.10 1.54 -2.90
CA GLU A 110 10.10 2.17 -3.77
C GLU A 110 9.60 3.54 -4.24
N THR A 111 8.36 3.62 -4.68
CA THR A 111 7.78 4.87 -5.18
C THR A 111 7.77 5.96 -4.10
N ILE A 112 7.35 5.62 -2.89
CA ILE A 112 7.30 6.58 -1.78
C ILE A 112 8.71 7.06 -1.43
N SER A 113 9.66 6.15 -1.26
CA SER A 113 11.02 6.48 -0.89
C SER A 113 11.69 7.36 -1.95
N SER A 114 11.52 7.01 -3.21
CA SER A 114 12.07 7.75 -4.35
C SER A 114 11.50 9.18 -4.40
N LEU A 115 10.19 9.31 -4.19
CA LEU A 115 9.54 10.63 -4.23
C LEU A 115 10.00 11.53 -3.08
N ILE A 116 10.15 10.99 -1.89
CA ILE A 116 10.64 11.73 -0.73
C ILE A 116 12.05 12.28 -1.00
N GLN A 117 12.92 11.46 -1.58
CA GLN A 117 14.27 11.89 -1.95
C GLN A 117 14.24 12.99 -3.02
N LYS A 118 13.36 12.87 -4.00
CA LYS A 118 13.21 13.89 -5.04
C LYS A 118 12.72 15.21 -4.49
N ALA A 119 11.99 15.15 -3.38
CA ALA A 119 11.50 16.34 -2.70
C ALA A 119 12.57 17.01 -1.83
N GLY A 120 13.77 16.42 -1.73
CA GLY A 120 14.88 17.00 -1.00
C GLY A 120 15.06 16.46 0.42
N PHE A 121 14.32 15.43 0.80
CA PHE A 121 14.39 14.84 2.14
C PHE A 121 15.12 13.51 2.13
N PRO A 122 15.71 13.09 3.26
CA PRO A 122 16.30 11.76 3.35
C PRO A 122 15.26 10.68 3.15
N PRO A 123 15.63 9.54 2.55
CA PRO A 123 14.69 8.43 2.38
C PRO A 123 14.27 7.87 3.73
N ILE A 124 13.03 7.38 3.79
CA ILE A 124 12.55 6.68 4.98
C ILE A 124 12.59 5.17 4.71
N PHE A 125 12.80 4.41 5.78
CA PHE A 125 12.68 2.96 5.72
C PHE A 125 11.26 2.56 6.11
N ILE A 126 10.56 1.93 5.17
CA ILE A 126 9.23 1.39 5.45
C ILE A 126 9.40 -0.11 5.67
N ALA A 127 9.17 -0.55 6.92
CA ALA A 127 9.31 -1.95 7.27
C ALA A 127 8.32 -2.83 6.50
N PRO A 128 8.69 -4.08 6.20
CA PRO A 128 7.74 -5.00 5.58
C PRO A 128 6.46 -5.13 6.43
N ILE A 129 5.34 -5.27 5.75
CA ILE A 129 4.04 -5.42 6.40
C ILE A 129 3.61 -6.87 6.32
N ASP A 130 3.16 -7.42 7.45
CA ASP A 130 2.58 -8.75 7.51
C ASP A 130 1.10 -8.66 7.14
N PHE A 131 0.80 -8.82 5.85
CA PHE A 131 -0.58 -8.74 5.36
C PHE A 131 -1.44 -9.89 5.88
N ASN A 132 -0.84 -11.05 6.16
CA ASN A 132 -1.57 -12.14 6.77
C ASN A 132 -2.08 -11.76 8.16
N ALA A 133 -1.22 -11.15 8.98
CA ALA A 133 -1.61 -10.69 10.31
C ALA A 133 -2.72 -9.64 10.23
N LEU A 134 -2.63 -8.70 9.30
CA LEU A 134 -3.67 -7.70 9.08
C LEU A 134 -5.00 -8.35 8.70
N TYR A 135 -4.97 -9.31 7.81
CA TYR A 135 -6.17 -10.02 7.37
C TYR A 135 -6.81 -10.78 8.52
N GLN A 136 -6.01 -11.48 9.33
CA GLN A 136 -6.51 -12.21 10.50
C GLN A 136 -7.14 -11.26 11.51
N GLN A 137 -6.58 -10.07 11.71
CA GLN A 137 -7.16 -9.05 12.57
C GLN A 137 -8.53 -8.59 12.06
N GLU A 138 -8.65 -8.37 10.75
CA GLU A 138 -9.92 -7.98 10.13
C GLU A 138 -10.99 -9.05 10.30
N LEU A 139 -10.63 -10.33 10.10
CA LEU A 139 -11.55 -11.44 10.31
C LEU A 139 -11.99 -11.54 11.78
N SER A 140 -11.06 -11.34 12.70
CA SER A 140 -11.34 -11.38 14.15
C SER A 140 -12.32 -10.27 14.55
N LYS A 141 -12.17 -9.07 13.99
CA LYS A 141 -13.09 -7.95 14.24
C LYS A 141 -14.50 -8.26 13.75
N LYS A 142 -14.61 -8.90 12.59
CA LYS A 142 -15.92 -9.28 12.01
C LYS A 142 -16.63 -10.34 12.85
N THR A 143 -15.88 -11.27 13.44
CA THR A 143 -16.48 -12.34 14.26
C THR A 143 -16.90 -11.87 15.66
N LYS A 144 -16.40 -10.74 16.14
CA LYS A 144 -16.73 -10.18 17.45
C LYS A 144 -17.94 -9.27 17.44
N GLN A 145 -18.52 -9.03 16.28
CA GLN A 145 -19.73 -8.19 16.17
C GLN A 145 -21.01 -9.03 16.23
#